data_96aa9c7f88133050a4b2ba2bc13cbeca
#
_entry.id   96aa9c7f88133050a4b2ba2bc13cbeca
#
_cell.length_a   1.000
_cell.length_b   1.000
_cell.length_c   1.000
_cell.angle_alpha   90.00
_cell.angle_beta   90.00
_cell.angle_gamma   90.00
#
_symmetry.space_group_name_H-M   'P 1'
#
loop_
_entity.id
_entity.type
_entity.pdbx_description
1 polymer ?
#
loop_
_entity_poly.entity_id
_entity_poly.type
_entity_poly.pdbx_seq_one_letter_code
_entity_poly.pdbx_strand_id
1 'polypeptide(L)'
;MAFALITGASKGIGKAIALELAKRKFDLILVARSNNLLAQIADELSQQYQVSVKYLAVDLSGNGAVGQISGFIQTEELQVSILVNNAGYGLWGRFDKLNLLQQLNMLRLNNEILVSLTYSLLPLLQKESQSYILNVASTTAYQAVPYMSVYAASKAFVVSFSRGLSNELRGTGVSVTCLSPGATDTNFMEQAGMNTQKLINSANKVSMMPQVVAEQAVNALFDKQVEFIPGVINKITAYANNFLPKKTVEGIAANIYRPA
;
A
#
# COMPACT_ATOMS: atom_id res chain seq x y z
N MET A 1 23.02 9.21 2.22
CA MET A 1 22.31 8.20 1.36
C MET A 1 20.92 8.73 1.07
N ALA A 2 20.30 8.32 -0.04
CA ALA A 2 18.94 8.77 -0.34
C ALA A 2 17.91 7.99 0.51
N PHE A 3 16.84 8.67 0.89
CA PHE A 3 15.81 8.15 1.78
C PHE A 3 14.73 7.35 1.03
N ALA A 4 14.15 6.38 1.73
CA ALA A 4 12.89 5.75 1.36
C ALA A 4 11.75 6.37 2.18
N LEU A 5 10.75 6.95 1.53
CA LEU A 5 9.55 7.47 2.15
C LEU A 5 8.46 6.41 2.14
N ILE A 6 7.92 6.08 3.32
CA ILE A 6 6.89 5.05 3.48
C ILE A 6 5.65 5.66 4.14
N THR A 7 4.51 5.63 3.46
CA THR A 7 3.22 6.02 4.02
C THR A 7 2.53 4.85 4.72
N GLY A 8 1.80 5.13 5.80
CA GLY A 8 1.18 4.07 6.61
C GLY A 8 2.21 3.19 7.35
N ALA A 9 3.37 3.76 7.71
CA ALA A 9 4.52 3.03 8.24
C ALA A 9 4.37 2.54 9.69
N SER A 10 3.30 2.92 10.39
CA SER A 10 3.16 2.59 11.82
C SER A 10 2.73 1.15 12.13
N LYS A 11 2.16 0.43 11.15
CA LYS A 11 1.60 -0.93 11.33
C LYS A 11 1.65 -1.74 10.04
N GLY A 12 1.42 -3.06 10.16
CA GLY A 12 1.16 -3.98 9.05
C GLY A 12 2.24 -3.99 7.99
N ILE A 13 1.83 -3.98 6.71
CA ILE A 13 2.73 -4.07 5.55
C ILE A 13 3.69 -2.89 5.50
N GLY A 14 3.23 -1.66 5.80
CA GLY A 14 4.09 -0.47 5.78
C GLY A 14 5.23 -0.53 6.80
N LYS A 15 4.95 -0.96 8.06
CA LYS A 15 5.99 -1.21 9.07
C LYS A 15 6.95 -2.31 8.62
N ALA A 16 6.44 -3.37 8.04
CA ALA A 16 7.27 -4.49 7.56
C ALA A 16 8.17 -4.08 6.38
N ILE A 17 7.67 -3.25 5.45
CA ILE A 17 8.48 -2.68 4.35
C ILE A 17 9.57 -1.74 4.90
N ALA A 18 9.25 -0.90 5.89
CA ALA A 18 10.23 -0.04 6.54
C ALA A 18 11.36 -0.86 7.17
N LEU A 19 11.01 -1.93 7.89
CA LEU A 19 11.98 -2.88 8.46
C LEU A 19 12.85 -3.52 7.37
N GLU A 20 12.28 -3.97 6.27
CA GLU A 20 13.01 -4.64 5.20
C GLU A 20 13.95 -3.68 4.45
N LEU A 21 13.57 -2.42 4.26
CA LEU A 21 14.43 -1.38 3.70
C LEU A 21 15.55 -0.98 4.65
N ALA A 22 15.28 -0.90 5.97
CA ALA A 22 16.31 -0.66 7.00
C ALA A 22 17.37 -1.77 7.02
N LYS A 23 16.97 -3.05 6.93
CA LYS A 23 17.90 -4.19 6.78
C LYS A 23 18.83 -4.02 5.59
N ARG A 24 18.35 -3.43 4.51
CA ARG A 24 19.12 -3.14 3.29
C ARG A 24 19.87 -1.83 3.33
N LYS A 25 19.92 -1.19 4.51
CA LYS A 25 20.69 0.03 4.77
C LYS A 25 20.17 1.28 4.07
N PHE A 26 18.86 1.33 3.76
CA PHE A 26 18.23 2.57 3.34
C PHE A 26 17.88 3.44 4.54
N ASP A 27 18.12 4.74 4.43
CA ASP A 27 17.59 5.74 5.35
C ASP A 27 16.08 5.88 5.11
N LEU A 28 15.30 6.22 6.15
CA LEU A 28 13.84 6.14 6.10
C LEU A 28 13.17 7.46 6.48
N ILE A 29 12.06 7.75 5.79
CA ILE A 29 11.07 8.75 6.20
C ILE A 29 9.75 8.01 6.45
N LEU A 30 9.36 7.88 7.71
CA LEU A 30 8.16 7.18 8.12
C LEU A 30 7.00 8.16 8.26
N VAL A 31 5.89 7.91 7.54
CA VAL A 31 4.71 8.78 7.56
C VAL A 31 3.47 8.00 8.02
N ALA A 32 2.83 8.45 9.09
CA ALA A 32 1.56 7.93 9.61
C ALA A 32 0.92 8.93 10.58
N ARG A 33 -0.25 8.60 11.14
CA ARG A 33 -0.96 9.48 12.08
C ARG A 33 -0.41 9.45 13.51
N SER A 34 0.11 8.32 13.96
CA SER A 34 0.50 8.10 15.35
C SER A 34 1.96 8.49 15.59
N ASN A 35 2.19 9.67 16.18
CA ASN A 35 3.52 10.16 16.49
C ASN A 35 4.30 9.19 17.39
N ASN A 36 3.67 8.70 18.47
CA ASN A 36 4.36 7.82 19.43
C ASN A 36 4.82 6.50 18.81
N LEU A 37 3.97 5.88 17.94
CA LEU A 37 4.35 4.65 17.24
C LEU A 37 5.46 4.90 16.22
N LEU A 38 5.44 6.05 15.53
CA LEU A 38 6.50 6.40 14.59
C LEU A 38 7.84 6.63 15.30
N ALA A 39 7.83 7.35 16.43
CA ALA A 39 9.02 7.58 17.24
C ALA A 39 9.63 6.26 17.71
N GLN A 40 8.82 5.38 18.29
CA GLN A 40 9.27 4.06 18.74
C GLN A 40 9.90 3.26 17.59
N ILE A 41 9.24 3.19 16.42
CA ILE A 41 9.74 2.45 15.25
C ILE A 41 11.04 3.09 14.73
N ALA A 42 11.12 4.42 14.73
CA ALA A 42 12.32 5.12 14.29
C ALA A 42 13.52 4.79 15.18
N ASP A 43 13.34 4.80 16.49
CA ASP A 43 14.38 4.45 17.46
C ASP A 43 14.80 2.97 17.30
N GLU A 44 13.82 2.04 17.22
CA GLU A 44 14.09 0.62 17.02
C GLU A 44 14.92 0.37 15.76
N LEU A 45 14.51 0.95 14.61
CA LEU A 45 15.19 0.72 13.34
C LEU A 45 16.56 1.40 13.26
N SER A 46 16.69 2.63 13.81
CA SER A 46 17.97 3.34 13.83
C SER A 46 19.01 2.59 14.67
N GLN A 47 18.63 2.10 15.84
CA GLN A 47 19.53 1.36 16.72
C GLN A 47 19.90 0.00 16.15
N GLN A 48 18.93 -0.73 15.62
CA GLN A 48 19.14 -2.10 15.14
C GLN A 48 19.92 -2.15 13.82
N TYR A 49 19.64 -1.22 12.90
CA TYR A 49 20.20 -1.29 11.54
C TYR A 49 21.21 -0.18 11.22
N GLN A 50 21.46 0.74 12.15
CA GLN A 50 22.42 1.83 11.96
C GLN A 50 22.10 2.67 10.70
N VAL A 51 20.83 3.03 10.53
CA VAL A 51 20.30 3.88 9.46
C VAL A 51 19.67 5.16 10.05
N SER A 52 19.63 6.23 9.29
CA SER A 52 18.91 7.44 9.66
C SER A 52 17.42 7.23 9.48
N VAL A 53 16.62 7.45 10.52
CA VAL A 53 15.16 7.35 10.42
C VAL A 53 14.53 8.67 10.88
N LYS A 54 13.94 9.36 9.92
CA LYS A 54 13.10 10.53 10.14
C LYS A 54 11.64 10.09 10.17
N TYR A 55 10.78 10.84 10.84
CA TYR A 55 9.34 10.55 10.80
C TYR A 55 8.51 11.82 10.82
N LEU A 56 7.31 11.73 10.27
CA LEU A 56 6.33 12.80 10.21
C LEU A 56 4.94 12.28 10.58
N ALA A 57 4.39 12.79 11.67
CA ALA A 57 3.03 12.46 12.08
C ALA A 57 2.03 13.36 11.33
N VAL A 58 1.34 12.78 10.35
CA VAL A 58 0.35 13.50 9.54
C VAL A 58 -0.84 12.60 9.18
N ASP A 59 -2.05 13.15 9.23
CA ASP A 59 -3.23 12.50 8.66
C ASP A 59 -3.29 12.80 7.16
N LEU A 60 -2.99 11.78 6.37
CA LEU A 60 -2.95 11.90 4.91
C LEU A 60 -4.32 12.22 4.29
N SER A 61 -5.43 11.91 4.97
CA SER A 61 -6.76 12.30 4.52
C SER A 61 -7.10 13.78 4.79
N GLY A 62 -6.27 14.47 5.57
CA GLY A 62 -6.39 15.89 5.84
C GLY A 62 -5.99 16.79 4.67
N ASN A 63 -6.50 18.02 4.66
CA ASN A 63 -6.12 19.01 3.67
C ASN A 63 -4.65 19.41 3.86
N GLY A 64 -3.90 19.55 2.75
CA GLY A 64 -2.51 19.99 2.79
C GLY A 64 -1.50 18.92 3.23
N ALA A 65 -1.90 17.67 3.45
CA ALA A 65 -1.01 16.59 3.90
C ALA A 65 0.20 16.38 2.98
N VAL A 66 -0.01 16.39 1.67
CA VAL A 66 1.08 16.28 0.67
C VAL A 66 2.03 17.47 0.77
N GLY A 67 1.51 18.68 0.95
CA GLY A 67 2.32 19.89 1.18
C GLY A 67 3.16 19.82 2.45
N GLN A 68 2.63 19.25 3.53
CA GLN A 68 3.40 19.02 4.77
C GLN A 68 4.56 18.06 4.56
N ILE A 69 4.35 16.96 3.79
CA ILE A 69 5.41 15.99 3.47
C ILE A 69 6.48 16.65 2.58
N SER A 70 6.07 17.36 1.52
CA SER A 70 7.02 18.03 0.62
C SER A 70 7.80 19.14 1.34
N GLY A 71 7.13 19.92 2.20
CA GLY A 71 7.76 20.93 3.04
C GLY A 71 8.77 20.32 4.02
N PHE A 72 8.43 19.21 4.66
CA PHE A 72 9.35 18.49 5.53
C PHE A 72 10.60 18.00 4.80
N ILE A 73 10.44 17.38 3.62
CA ILE A 73 11.56 16.93 2.78
C ILE A 73 12.46 18.11 2.38
N GLN A 74 11.86 19.24 2.01
CA GLN A 74 12.59 20.44 1.62
C GLN A 74 13.34 21.07 2.80
N THR A 75 12.68 21.22 3.95
CA THR A 75 13.28 21.84 5.15
C THR A 75 14.44 21.03 5.71
N GLU A 76 14.33 19.70 5.66
CA GLU A 76 15.37 18.77 6.13
C GLU A 76 16.40 18.44 5.02
N GLU A 77 16.28 19.05 3.83
CA GLU A 77 17.15 18.84 2.66
C GLU A 77 17.34 17.35 2.27
N LEU A 78 16.26 16.55 2.37
CA LEU A 78 16.32 15.11 2.18
C LEU A 78 16.27 14.73 0.70
N GLN A 79 17.17 13.86 0.28
CA GLN A 79 17.13 13.19 -1.01
C GLN A 79 16.25 11.93 -0.90
N VAL A 80 15.30 11.75 -1.81
CA VAL A 80 14.36 10.62 -1.81
C VAL A 80 14.55 9.80 -3.07
N SER A 81 14.90 8.52 -2.90
CA SER A 81 15.05 7.56 -4.01
C SER A 81 13.96 6.49 -4.05
N ILE A 82 13.20 6.31 -2.96
CA ILE A 82 12.11 5.33 -2.91
C ILE A 82 10.86 5.99 -2.33
N LEU A 83 9.73 5.83 -3.04
CA LEU A 83 8.40 6.21 -2.55
C LEU A 83 7.55 4.95 -2.38
N VAL A 84 7.06 4.70 -1.16
CA VAL A 84 6.13 3.61 -0.86
C VAL A 84 4.75 4.18 -0.52
N ASN A 85 3.84 4.14 -1.46
CA ASN A 85 2.43 4.48 -1.29
C ASN A 85 1.68 3.26 -0.71
N ASN A 86 1.73 3.12 0.62
CA ASN A 86 1.09 2.00 1.32
C ASN A 86 -0.12 2.42 2.15
N ALA A 87 -0.23 3.69 2.57
CA ALA A 87 -1.35 4.16 3.37
C ALA A 87 -2.70 3.89 2.67
N GLY A 88 -3.62 3.29 3.40
CA GLY A 88 -4.95 2.98 2.89
C GLY A 88 -5.74 2.13 3.87
N TYR A 89 -7.05 2.06 3.67
CA TYR A 89 -7.94 1.18 4.43
C TYR A 89 -9.08 0.68 3.56
N GLY A 90 -9.82 -0.29 4.07
CA GLY A 90 -11.03 -0.84 3.45
C GLY A 90 -12.25 -0.57 4.30
N LEU A 91 -13.43 -0.65 3.66
CA LEU A 91 -14.73 -0.67 4.32
C LEU A 91 -15.49 -1.88 3.84
N TRP A 92 -16.09 -2.61 4.78
CA TRP A 92 -16.87 -3.80 4.50
C TRP A 92 -18.33 -3.61 4.94
N GLY A 93 -19.26 -3.93 4.06
CA GLY A 93 -20.69 -3.81 4.29
C GLY A 93 -21.46 -3.52 3.00
N ARG A 94 -22.80 -3.53 3.08
CA ARG A 94 -23.64 -3.10 1.96
C ARG A 94 -23.38 -1.63 1.64
N PHE A 95 -23.25 -1.30 0.36
CA PHE A 95 -22.97 0.04 -0.13
C PHE A 95 -23.92 1.10 0.45
N ASP A 96 -25.23 0.79 0.46
CA ASP A 96 -26.30 1.67 0.96
C ASP A 96 -26.36 1.78 2.49
N LYS A 97 -25.61 0.96 3.22
CA LYS A 97 -25.55 0.96 4.69
C LYS A 97 -24.24 1.54 5.23
N LEU A 98 -23.22 1.65 4.39
CA LEU A 98 -21.96 2.30 4.76
C LEU A 98 -22.09 3.82 4.69
N ASN A 99 -21.47 4.51 5.64
CA ASN A 99 -21.43 5.97 5.65
C ASN A 99 -20.74 6.52 4.40
N LEU A 100 -21.40 7.38 3.64
CA LEU A 100 -20.89 7.95 2.39
C LEU A 100 -19.57 8.71 2.60
N LEU A 101 -19.48 9.52 3.67
CA LEU A 101 -18.27 10.31 3.95
C LEU A 101 -17.07 9.41 4.21
N GLN A 102 -17.25 8.29 4.91
CA GLN A 102 -16.17 7.31 5.12
C GLN A 102 -15.75 6.64 3.81
N GLN A 103 -16.69 6.33 2.90
CA GLN A 103 -16.37 5.78 1.58
C GLN A 103 -15.58 6.78 0.73
N LEU A 104 -15.96 8.05 0.74
CA LEU A 104 -15.25 9.12 0.02
C LEU A 104 -13.85 9.37 0.62
N ASN A 105 -13.71 9.37 1.94
CA ASN A 105 -12.42 9.50 2.61
C ASN A 105 -11.50 8.31 2.29
N MET A 106 -12.06 7.10 2.16
CA MET A 106 -11.30 5.93 1.71
C MET A 106 -10.77 6.12 0.28
N LEU A 107 -11.59 6.59 -0.66
CA LEU A 107 -11.16 6.90 -2.03
C LEU A 107 -10.09 7.99 -2.03
N ARG A 108 -10.27 9.03 -1.23
CA ARG A 108 -9.28 10.09 -1.08
C ARG A 108 -7.93 9.53 -0.64
N LEU A 109 -7.89 8.75 0.45
CA LEU A 109 -6.65 8.20 0.96
C LEU A 109 -6.03 7.18 0.00
N ASN A 110 -6.83 6.23 -0.52
CA ASN A 110 -6.33 5.14 -1.34
C ASN A 110 -5.90 5.58 -2.75
N ASN A 111 -6.47 6.67 -3.30
CA ASN A 111 -6.28 7.07 -4.69
C ASN A 111 -5.77 8.52 -4.83
N GLU A 112 -6.51 9.53 -4.37
CA GLU A 112 -6.15 10.94 -4.56
C GLU A 112 -4.78 11.26 -3.93
N ILE A 113 -4.56 10.84 -2.68
CA ILE A 113 -3.30 11.08 -1.97
C ILE A 113 -2.14 10.32 -2.63
N LEU A 114 -2.36 9.08 -3.06
CA LEU A 114 -1.35 8.31 -3.79
C LEU A 114 -0.91 9.03 -5.07
N VAL A 115 -1.84 9.52 -5.87
CA VAL A 115 -1.55 10.27 -7.10
C VAL A 115 -0.84 11.59 -6.77
N SER A 116 -1.38 12.35 -5.83
CA SER A 116 -0.85 13.67 -5.45
C SER A 116 0.56 13.59 -4.88
N LEU A 117 0.83 12.59 -4.02
CA LEU A 117 2.15 12.38 -3.45
C LEU A 117 3.15 11.91 -4.52
N THR A 118 2.73 10.98 -5.38
CA THR A 118 3.55 10.54 -6.52
C THR A 118 3.91 11.71 -7.41
N TYR A 119 2.94 12.54 -7.80
CA TYR A 119 3.16 13.73 -8.63
C TYR A 119 4.13 14.72 -7.97
N SER A 120 3.92 15.01 -6.69
CA SER A 120 4.75 15.96 -5.94
C SER A 120 6.20 15.50 -5.78
N LEU A 121 6.44 14.20 -5.60
CA LEU A 121 7.79 13.65 -5.37
C LEU A 121 8.49 13.18 -6.64
N LEU A 122 7.77 13.02 -7.76
CA LEU A 122 8.36 12.56 -9.01
C LEU A 122 9.57 13.39 -9.46
N PRO A 123 9.58 14.75 -9.38
CA PRO A 123 10.76 15.54 -9.74
C PRO A 123 11.99 15.27 -8.86
N LEU A 124 11.81 14.86 -7.61
CA LEU A 124 12.89 14.45 -6.71
C LEU A 124 13.43 13.07 -7.10
N LEU A 125 12.52 12.12 -7.34
CA LEU A 125 12.87 10.78 -7.77
C LEU A 125 13.64 10.77 -9.11
N GLN A 126 13.30 11.68 -10.02
CA GLN A 126 13.98 11.81 -11.33
C GLN A 126 15.39 12.41 -11.23
N LYS A 127 15.77 13.01 -10.11
CA LYS A 127 17.15 13.50 -9.90
C LYS A 127 18.12 12.36 -9.56
N GLU A 128 17.61 11.24 -9.07
CA GLU A 128 18.42 10.08 -8.75
C GLU A 128 18.71 9.25 -10.01
N SER A 129 19.90 8.68 -10.11
CA SER A 129 20.26 7.81 -11.24
C SER A 129 19.36 6.57 -11.33
N GLN A 130 18.87 6.11 -10.19
CA GLN A 130 17.89 5.03 -10.06
C GLN A 130 16.99 5.31 -8.87
N SER A 131 15.68 5.28 -9.10
CA SER A 131 14.67 5.46 -8.05
C SER A 131 13.46 4.54 -8.27
N TYR A 132 12.64 4.43 -7.23
CA TYR A 132 11.59 3.41 -7.19
C TYR A 132 10.30 3.96 -6.59
N ILE A 133 9.17 3.54 -7.16
CA ILE A 133 7.84 3.77 -6.61
C ILE A 133 7.19 2.42 -6.36
N LEU A 134 6.74 2.17 -5.12
CA LEU A 134 5.95 1.01 -4.75
C LEU A 134 4.53 1.45 -4.39
N ASN A 135 3.56 1.06 -5.19
CA ASN A 135 2.15 1.33 -4.92
C ASN A 135 1.46 0.07 -4.39
N VAL A 136 0.84 0.15 -3.21
CA VAL A 136 0.19 -1.00 -2.59
C VAL A 136 -1.29 -1.06 -2.97
N ALA A 137 -1.62 -2.01 -3.85
CA ALA A 137 -2.97 -2.38 -4.27
C ALA A 137 -3.55 -3.51 -3.38
N SER A 138 -4.19 -4.51 -3.97
CA SER A 138 -4.74 -5.72 -3.34
C SER A 138 -5.13 -6.73 -4.40
N THR A 139 -5.21 -8.01 -4.06
CA THR A 139 -5.84 -9.03 -4.94
C THR A 139 -7.32 -8.76 -5.23
N THR A 140 -8.01 -7.96 -4.40
CA THR A 140 -9.38 -7.49 -4.70
C THR A 140 -9.48 -6.59 -5.93
N ALA A 141 -8.34 -6.09 -6.45
CA ALA A 141 -8.27 -5.29 -7.68
C ALA A 141 -8.64 -6.06 -8.95
N TYR A 142 -8.57 -7.39 -8.92
CA TYR A 142 -8.72 -8.24 -10.13
C TYR A 142 -10.13 -8.78 -10.33
N GLN A 143 -11.08 -8.39 -9.47
CA GLN A 143 -12.49 -8.78 -9.59
C GLN A 143 -13.39 -7.80 -8.86
N ALA A 144 -14.68 -7.77 -9.20
CA ALA A 144 -15.66 -7.10 -8.37
C ALA A 144 -15.85 -7.89 -7.06
N VAL A 145 -15.83 -7.19 -5.93
CA VAL A 145 -16.03 -7.79 -4.61
C VAL A 145 -17.28 -7.18 -3.95
N PRO A 146 -18.44 -7.86 -4.02
CA PRO A 146 -19.64 -7.42 -3.31
C PRO A 146 -19.34 -7.21 -1.82
N TYR A 147 -19.98 -6.22 -1.23
CA TYR A 147 -19.76 -5.75 0.15
C TYR A 147 -18.40 -5.07 0.41
N MET A 148 -17.55 -4.96 -0.61
CA MET A 148 -16.33 -4.15 -0.64
C MET A 148 -16.17 -3.38 -1.96
N SER A 149 -17.27 -3.04 -2.61
CA SER A 149 -17.28 -2.53 -4.00
C SER A 149 -16.38 -1.31 -4.19
N VAL A 150 -16.46 -0.32 -3.30
CA VAL A 150 -15.66 0.91 -3.40
C VAL A 150 -14.19 0.63 -3.12
N TYR A 151 -13.89 -0.23 -2.15
CA TYR A 151 -12.51 -0.65 -1.86
C TYR A 151 -11.88 -1.38 -3.05
N ALA A 152 -12.56 -2.40 -3.59
CA ALA A 152 -12.07 -3.15 -4.75
C ALA A 152 -11.84 -2.23 -5.96
N ALA A 153 -12.76 -1.32 -6.23
CA ALA A 153 -12.60 -0.31 -7.28
C ALA A 153 -11.40 0.61 -7.02
N SER A 154 -11.18 1.05 -5.77
CA SER A 154 -10.01 1.86 -5.40
C SER A 154 -8.70 1.11 -5.67
N LYS A 155 -8.65 -0.19 -5.41
CA LYS A 155 -7.45 -1.00 -5.64
C LYS A 155 -7.24 -1.35 -7.12
N ALA A 156 -8.31 -1.50 -7.89
CA ALA A 156 -8.24 -1.62 -9.35
C ALA A 156 -7.67 -0.34 -10.00
N PHE A 157 -8.06 0.83 -9.50
CA PHE A 157 -7.45 2.10 -9.89
C PHE A 157 -5.93 2.09 -9.68
N VAL A 158 -5.45 1.66 -8.50
CA VAL A 158 -4.01 1.63 -8.18
C VAL A 158 -3.24 0.72 -9.15
N VAL A 159 -3.78 -0.46 -9.51
CA VAL A 159 -3.17 -1.36 -10.49
C VAL A 159 -3.08 -0.69 -11.86
N SER A 160 -4.19 -0.13 -12.36
CA SER A 160 -4.24 0.53 -13.66
C SER A 160 -3.29 1.74 -13.72
N PHE A 161 -3.33 2.60 -12.71
CA PHE A 161 -2.47 3.77 -12.58
C PHE A 161 -0.98 3.38 -12.58
N SER A 162 -0.60 2.40 -11.76
CA SER A 162 0.80 1.96 -11.66
C SER A 162 1.35 1.41 -12.96
N ARG A 163 0.54 0.63 -13.69
CA ARG A 163 0.92 0.08 -15.01
C ARG A 163 1.08 1.17 -16.06
N GLY A 164 0.16 2.14 -16.10
CA GLY A 164 0.25 3.30 -16.98
C GLY A 164 1.51 4.11 -16.68
N LEU A 165 1.69 4.52 -15.44
CA LEU A 165 2.83 5.32 -14.98
C LEU A 165 4.18 4.61 -15.23
N SER A 166 4.24 3.30 -15.03
CA SER A 166 5.45 2.51 -15.33
C SER A 166 5.84 2.59 -16.81
N ASN A 167 4.86 2.64 -17.72
CA ASN A 167 5.13 2.83 -19.16
C ASN A 167 5.59 4.24 -19.49
N GLU A 168 4.95 5.25 -18.91
CA GLU A 168 5.29 6.67 -19.13
C GLU A 168 6.70 7.01 -18.65
N LEU A 169 7.17 6.36 -17.58
CA LEU A 169 8.48 6.62 -16.99
C LEU A 169 9.61 5.75 -17.56
N ARG A 170 9.36 4.98 -18.62
CA ARG A 170 10.42 4.21 -19.29
C ARG A 170 11.56 5.11 -19.76
N GLY A 171 12.79 4.74 -19.41
CA GLY A 171 13.98 5.51 -19.78
C GLY A 171 14.33 6.67 -18.85
N THR A 172 13.54 6.90 -17.77
CA THR A 172 13.80 8.00 -16.81
C THR A 172 14.56 7.53 -15.57
N GLY A 173 15.04 6.41 -15.41
CA GLY A 173 15.63 5.92 -14.14
C GLY A 173 14.63 5.65 -13.02
N VAL A 174 13.34 6.02 -13.15
CA VAL A 174 12.28 5.74 -12.16
C VAL A 174 11.56 4.46 -12.52
N SER A 175 11.56 3.48 -11.61
CA SER A 175 10.81 2.23 -11.77
C SER A 175 9.56 2.24 -10.92
N VAL A 176 8.43 1.72 -11.44
CA VAL A 176 7.15 1.64 -10.72
C VAL A 176 6.76 0.18 -10.56
N THR A 177 6.51 -0.23 -9.32
CA THR A 177 6.02 -1.55 -8.96
C THR A 177 4.65 -1.43 -8.27
N CYS A 178 3.68 -2.20 -8.74
CA CYS A 178 2.39 -2.39 -8.09
C CYS A 178 2.41 -3.68 -7.28
N LEU A 179 2.31 -3.57 -5.96
CA LEU A 179 2.17 -4.70 -5.05
C LEU A 179 0.68 -5.00 -4.82
N SER A 180 0.24 -6.21 -5.10
CA SER A 180 -1.15 -6.65 -4.88
C SER A 180 -1.21 -7.81 -3.86
N PRO A 181 -1.12 -7.53 -2.55
CA PRO A 181 -1.18 -8.57 -1.54
C PRO A 181 -2.58 -9.19 -1.44
N GLY A 182 -2.64 -10.49 -1.09
CA GLY A 182 -3.84 -11.14 -0.61
C GLY A 182 -4.11 -10.83 0.87
N ALA A 183 -4.88 -11.69 1.55
CA ALA A 183 -5.05 -11.60 2.99
C ALA A 183 -3.68 -11.62 3.67
N THR A 184 -3.45 -10.64 4.53
CA THR A 184 -2.19 -10.47 5.27
C THR A 184 -2.53 -10.28 6.74
N ASP A 185 -1.80 -10.92 7.61
CA ASP A 185 -2.01 -10.87 9.06
C ASP A 185 -1.69 -9.47 9.60
N THR A 186 -2.68 -8.61 9.58
CA THR A 186 -2.61 -7.20 10.00
C THR A 186 -3.94 -6.80 10.64
N ASN A 187 -3.98 -5.60 11.23
CA ASN A 187 -5.24 -5.02 11.74
C ASN A 187 -6.22 -4.57 10.62
N PHE A 188 -5.98 -4.93 9.36
CA PHE A 188 -6.82 -4.48 8.23
C PHE A 188 -8.26 -4.96 8.36
N MET A 189 -8.49 -6.22 8.71
CA MET A 189 -9.85 -6.78 8.85
C MET A 189 -10.65 -6.07 9.95
N GLU A 190 -10.01 -5.85 11.09
CA GLU A 190 -10.59 -5.11 12.22
C GLU A 190 -10.95 -3.67 11.81
N GLN A 191 -10.03 -2.96 11.16
CA GLN A 191 -10.25 -1.59 10.67
C GLN A 191 -11.32 -1.50 9.59
N ALA A 192 -11.47 -2.53 8.75
CA ALA A 192 -12.51 -2.61 7.72
C ALA A 192 -13.89 -2.99 8.28
N GLY A 193 -13.99 -3.34 9.57
CA GLY A 193 -15.21 -3.82 10.22
C GLY A 193 -15.55 -5.29 9.91
N MET A 194 -14.61 -6.07 9.39
CA MET A 194 -14.76 -7.48 9.03
C MET A 194 -14.71 -8.38 10.29
N ASN A 195 -15.86 -8.58 10.93
CA ASN A 195 -15.96 -9.23 12.22
C ASN A 195 -16.71 -10.57 12.22
N THR A 196 -17.08 -11.11 11.04
CA THR A 196 -17.76 -12.41 10.99
C THR A 196 -16.75 -13.56 11.09
N GLN A 197 -17.10 -14.59 11.88
CA GLN A 197 -16.24 -15.77 12.07
C GLN A 197 -15.89 -16.48 10.75
N LYS A 198 -16.81 -16.45 9.78
CA LYS A 198 -16.61 -17.02 8.45
C LYS A 198 -15.47 -16.32 7.70
N LEU A 199 -15.44 -14.97 7.73
CA LEU A 199 -14.39 -14.17 7.08
C LEU A 199 -13.04 -14.39 7.79
N ILE A 200 -13.02 -14.35 9.10
CA ILE A 200 -11.82 -14.59 9.92
C ILE A 200 -11.24 -15.96 9.60
N ASN A 201 -12.05 -17.01 9.62
CA ASN A 201 -11.61 -18.36 9.33
C ASN A 201 -11.12 -18.53 7.87
N SER A 202 -11.77 -17.86 6.92
CA SER A 202 -11.35 -17.89 5.52
C SER A 202 -10.03 -17.16 5.30
N ALA A 203 -9.85 -16.00 5.92
CA ALA A 203 -8.62 -15.22 5.86
C ALA A 203 -7.44 -15.98 6.51
N ASN A 204 -7.62 -16.55 7.68
CA ASN A 204 -6.56 -17.28 8.42
C ASN A 204 -5.98 -18.46 7.63
N LYS A 205 -6.76 -19.08 6.73
CA LYS A 205 -6.30 -20.19 5.90
C LYS A 205 -5.30 -19.79 4.81
N VAL A 206 -5.35 -18.53 4.37
CA VAL A 206 -4.57 -18.02 3.22
C VAL A 206 -3.76 -16.78 3.56
N SER A 207 -3.81 -16.34 4.81
CA SER A 207 -3.11 -15.15 5.27
C SER A 207 -1.60 -15.34 5.23
N MET A 208 -0.90 -14.31 4.77
CA MET A 208 0.56 -14.26 4.77
C MET A 208 1.04 -13.34 5.90
N MET A 209 2.21 -13.64 6.47
CA MET A 209 2.86 -12.75 7.44
C MET A 209 3.30 -11.45 6.73
N PRO A 210 3.10 -10.26 7.35
CA PRO A 210 3.52 -8.99 6.76
C PRO A 210 4.99 -8.93 6.36
N GLN A 211 5.85 -9.60 7.14
CA GLN A 211 7.30 -9.67 6.88
C GLN A 211 7.61 -10.40 5.57
N VAL A 212 6.92 -11.51 5.30
CA VAL A 212 7.09 -12.27 4.05
C VAL A 212 6.59 -11.46 2.85
N VAL A 213 5.45 -10.78 3.01
CA VAL A 213 4.92 -9.88 1.98
C VAL A 213 5.89 -8.74 1.69
N ALA A 214 6.46 -8.12 2.73
CA ALA A 214 7.40 -7.01 2.61
C ALA A 214 8.72 -7.43 1.94
N GLU A 215 9.30 -8.56 2.34
CA GLU A 215 10.52 -9.10 1.72
C GLU A 215 10.31 -9.32 0.22
N GLN A 216 9.23 -10.02 -0.15
CA GLN A 216 8.90 -10.28 -1.55
C GLN A 216 8.61 -8.97 -2.32
N ALA A 217 7.93 -8.02 -1.70
CA ALA A 217 7.62 -6.72 -2.30
C ALA A 217 8.89 -5.90 -2.59
N VAL A 218 9.82 -5.86 -1.64
CA VAL A 218 11.09 -5.13 -1.80
C VAL A 218 12.00 -5.81 -2.82
N ASN A 219 12.00 -7.15 -2.90
CA ASN A 219 12.68 -7.87 -3.98
C ASN A 219 12.10 -7.49 -5.35
N ALA A 220 10.77 -7.58 -5.50
CA ALA A 220 10.09 -7.21 -6.74
C ALA A 220 10.32 -5.75 -7.15
N LEU A 221 10.43 -4.83 -6.17
CA LEU A 221 10.76 -3.43 -6.39
C LEU A 221 12.15 -3.26 -7.02
N PHE A 222 13.17 -3.90 -6.45
CA PHE A 222 14.54 -3.81 -6.97
C PHE A 222 14.73 -4.60 -8.27
N ASP A 223 13.96 -5.67 -8.47
CA ASP A 223 13.86 -6.40 -9.75
C ASP A 223 13.07 -5.63 -10.82
N LYS A 224 12.55 -4.44 -10.48
CA LYS A 224 11.76 -3.56 -11.39
C LYS A 224 10.52 -4.24 -11.98
N GLN A 225 9.92 -5.16 -11.22
CA GLN A 225 8.69 -5.83 -11.66
C GLN A 225 7.53 -4.82 -11.64
N VAL A 226 6.85 -4.65 -12.78
CA VAL A 226 5.75 -3.68 -12.90
C VAL A 226 4.57 -4.06 -12.00
N GLU A 227 4.33 -5.36 -11.82
CA GLU A 227 3.23 -5.88 -11.02
C GLU A 227 3.68 -7.14 -10.28
N PHE A 228 3.40 -7.18 -8.98
CA PHE A 228 3.76 -8.32 -8.15
C PHE A 228 2.62 -8.73 -7.21
N ILE A 229 2.26 -10.00 -7.21
CA ILE A 229 1.25 -10.60 -6.33
C ILE A 229 1.96 -11.63 -5.42
N PRO A 230 2.09 -11.36 -4.11
CA PRO A 230 2.71 -12.28 -3.17
C PRO A 230 1.89 -13.57 -3.01
N GLY A 231 2.60 -14.70 -2.99
CA GLY A 231 1.99 -16.02 -2.83
C GLY A 231 1.44 -16.61 -4.13
N VAL A 232 1.84 -17.83 -4.43
CA VAL A 232 1.48 -18.52 -5.69
C VAL A 232 -0.05 -18.67 -5.83
N ILE A 233 -0.74 -19.03 -4.73
CA ILE A 233 -2.20 -19.20 -4.73
C ILE A 233 -2.89 -17.86 -5.04
N ASN A 234 -2.45 -16.76 -4.43
CA ASN A 234 -2.97 -15.43 -4.67
C ASN A 234 -2.80 -15.03 -6.15
N LYS A 235 -1.63 -15.31 -6.72
CA LYS A 235 -1.31 -15.01 -8.11
C LYS A 235 -2.20 -15.81 -9.06
N ILE A 236 -2.33 -17.12 -8.83
CA ILE A 236 -3.20 -17.99 -9.66
C ILE A 236 -4.65 -17.51 -9.58
N THR A 237 -5.18 -17.24 -8.39
CA THR A 237 -6.56 -16.78 -8.20
C THR A 237 -6.82 -15.46 -8.89
N ALA A 238 -5.91 -14.48 -8.75
CA ALA A 238 -6.05 -13.16 -9.37
C ALA A 238 -6.12 -13.27 -10.92
N TYR A 239 -5.27 -14.08 -11.53
CA TYR A 239 -5.27 -14.23 -12.98
C TYR A 239 -6.39 -15.15 -13.50
N ALA A 240 -6.76 -16.21 -12.76
CA ALA A 240 -7.87 -17.12 -13.14
C ALA A 240 -9.20 -16.35 -13.26
N ASN A 241 -9.40 -15.28 -12.50
CA ASN A 241 -10.58 -14.43 -12.57
C ASN A 241 -10.77 -13.77 -13.96
N ASN A 242 -9.72 -13.68 -14.77
CA ASN A 242 -9.84 -13.16 -16.14
C ASN A 242 -10.43 -14.17 -17.13
N PHE A 243 -10.35 -15.46 -16.83
CA PHE A 243 -10.80 -16.57 -17.70
C PHE A 243 -12.14 -17.16 -17.28
N LEU A 244 -12.58 -16.90 -16.05
CA LEU A 244 -13.84 -17.39 -15.52
C LEU A 244 -15.00 -16.43 -15.82
N PRO A 245 -16.26 -16.92 -15.96
CA PRO A 245 -17.42 -16.05 -16.09
C PRO A 245 -17.53 -15.10 -14.90
N LYS A 246 -17.58 -13.80 -15.17
CA LYS A 246 -17.59 -12.75 -14.12
C LYS A 246 -18.67 -13.00 -13.07
N LYS A 247 -19.90 -13.37 -13.51
CA LYS A 247 -21.02 -13.66 -12.61
C LYS A 247 -20.73 -14.78 -11.61
N THR A 248 -19.96 -15.78 -12.01
CA THR A 248 -19.55 -16.90 -11.11
C THR A 248 -18.56 -16.42 -10.07
N VAL A 249 -17.53 -15.68 -10.49
CA VAL A 249 -16.50 -15.13 -9.61
C VAL A 249 -17.12 -14.18 -8.59
N GLU A 250 -17.99 -13.27 -9.04
CA GLU A 250 -18.72 -12.32 -8.19
C GLU A 250 -19.67 -13.04 -7.21
N GLY A 251 -20.31 -14.11 -7.63
CA GLY A 251 -21.17 -14.93 -6.78
C GLY A 251 -20.38 -15.62 -5.65
N ILE A 252 -19.21 -16.15 -5.95
CA ILE A 252 -18.31 -16.75 -4.95
C ILE A 252 -17.85 -15.66 -3.97
N ALA A 253 -17.41 -14.52 -4.47
CA ALA A 253 -17.00 -13.38 -3.63
C ALA A 253 -18.15 -12.88 -2.74
N ALA A 254 -19.36 -12.76 -3.30
CA ALA A 254 -20.55 -12.37 -2.54
C ALA A 254 -20.84 -13.33 -1.38
N ASN A 255 -20.68 -14.64 -1.59
CA ASN A 255 -20.88 -15.63 -0.54
C ASN A 255 -19.81 -15.57 0.57
N ILE A 256 -18.58 -15.20 0.22
CA ILE A 256 -17.48 -15.06 1.20
C ILE A 256 -17.69 -13.78 2.03
N TYR A 257 -17.96 -12.66 1.37
CA TYR A 257 -17.98 -11.32 1.99
C TYR A 257 -19.35 -10.86 2.50
N ARG A 258 -20.41 -11.68 2.36
CA ARG A 258 -21.75 -11.30 2.84
C ARG A 258 -21.73 -11.06 4.36
N PRO A 259 -22.18 -9.89 4.84
CA PRO A 259 -22.48 -9.70 6.25
C PRO A 259 -23.53 -10.70 6.75
N ALA A 260 -23.46 -11.05 8.02
CA ALA A 260 -24.44 -11.93 8.67
C ALA A 260 -25.83 -11.28 8.73
#